data_04009cba3f63cf3da76258f77c3c93f1
#
_entry.id   04009cba3f63cf3da76258f77c3c93f1
#
_cell.length_a   1.000
_cell.length_b   1.000
_cell.length_c   1.000
_cell.angle_alpha   90.00
_cell.angle_beta   90.00
_cell.angle_gamma   90.00
#
_symmetry.space_group_name_H-M   'P 1'
#
loop_
_entity.id
_entity.type
_entity.pdbx_description
1 polymer ?
#
loop_
_entity_poly.entity_id
_entity_poly.type
_entity_poly.pdbx_seq_one_letter_code
_entity_poly.pdbx_strand_id
1 'polypeptide(L)'
;MNKFKNYLMSAAAASLIAGGASVGNAADSVNVAFFLEWATPNQIAKVDKVYDSAMGVDVKWTNFSTGVQMTEAMLAGDIDIAYSQGLAPFVTAIQQGAPIKMVSIAVIYEANDCFVKNGLGITSANASELEGKTVAVPLNTMADFAF
;
A
#
# COMPACT_ATOMS: atom_id res chain seq x y z
N MET A 1 25.58 -60.03 -53.54
CA MET A 1 25.29 -58.61 -53.87
C MET A 1 24.01 -58.27 -53.15
N ASN A 2 24.08 -57.82 -51.89
CA ASN A 2 22.96 -57.71 -50.99
C ASN A 2 22.51 -56.25 -50.87
N LYS A 3 21.27 -56.04 -51.18
CA LYS A 3 20.60 -54.75 -50.97
C LYS A 3 20.05 -54.73 -49.54
N PHE A 4 20.64 -53.93 -48.66
CA PHE A 4 20.09 -53.64 -47.37
C PHE A 4 19.04 -52.50 -47.53
N LYS A 5 17.79 -52.84 -47.23
CA LYS A 5 16.71 -51.84 -47.11
C LYS A 5 16.73 -51.23 -45.72
N ASN A 6 17.06 -49.96 -45.64
CA ASN A 6 16.92 -49.20 -44.39
C ASN A 6 15.45 -48.82 -44.19
N TYR A 7 14.84 -49.37 -43.18
CA TYR A 7 13.55 -48.88 -42.69
C TYR A 7 13.83 -47.78 -41.68
N LEU A 8 13.53 -46.55 -42.10
CA LEU A 8 13.44 -45.42 -41.19
C LEU A 8 12.10 -45.47 -40.47
N MET A 9 12.12 -45.88 -39.20
CA MET A 9 10.98 -45.72 -38.31
C MET A 9 11.00 -44.29 -37.81
N SER A 10 10.06 -43.49 -38.32
CA SER A 10 9.74 -42.15 -37.77
C SER A 10 8.94 -42.31 -36.46
N ALA A 11 9.63 -42.19 -35.35
CA ALA A 11 8.95 -42.03 -34.05
C ALA A 11 8.48 -40.59 -33.92
N ALA A 12 7.18 -40.37 -34.08
CA ALA A 12 6.53 -39.11 -33.77
C ALA A 12 6.45 -38.99 -32.25
N ALA A 13 7.34 -38.20 -31.67
CA ALA A 13 7.27 -37.81 -30.27
C ALA A 13 6.11 -36.79 -30.12
N ALA A 14 4.96 -37.23 -29.67
CA ALA A 14 3.91 -36.36 -29.22
C ALA A 14 4.33 -35.70 -27.90
N SER A 15 4.84 -34.46 -28.01
CA SER A 15 5.10 -33.62 -26.83
C SER A 15 3.76 -33.20 -26.24
N LEU A 16 3.33 -33.88 -25.19
CA LEU A 16 2.29 -33.39 -24.29
C LEU A 16 2.83 -32.15 -23.58
N ILE A 17 2.46 -30.99 -24.09
CA ILE A 17 2.56 -29.74 -23.33
C ILE A 17 1.49 -29.84 -22.23
N ALA A 18 1.86 -30.43 -21.09
CA ALA A 18 1.14 -30.24 -19.87
C ALA A 18 1.28 -28.76 -19.51
N GLY A 19 0.32 -27.97 -19.92
CA GLY A 19 0.14 -26.61 -19.43
C GLY A 19 -0.07 -26.69 -17.92
N GLY A 20 1.01 -26.64 -17.15
CA GLY A 20 0.96 -26.45 -15.72
C GLY A 20 0.28 -25.12 -15.48
N ALA A 21 -1.02 -25.13 -15.15
CA ALA A 21 -1.62 -24.04 -14.44
C ALA A 21 -0.72 -23.83 -13.21
N SER A 22 0.08 -22.78 -13.19
CA SER A 22 0.74 -22.35 -11.97
C SER A 22 -0.40 -22.06 -10.99
N VAL A 23 -0.67 -23.00 -10.10
CA VAL A 23 -1.43 -22.72 -8.89
C VAL A 23 -0.60 -21.66 -8.22
N GLY A 24 -1.00 -20.39 -8.37
CA GLY A 24 -0.39 -19.32 -7.62
C GLY A 24 -0.47 -19.76 -6.17
N ASN A 25 0.67 -19.93 -5.52
CA ASN A 25 0.69 -20.15 -4.08
C ASN A 25 -0.09 -18.99 -3.48
N ALA A 26 -1.25 -19.28 -2.90
CA ALA A 26 -1.94 -18.32 -2.08
C ALA A 26 -0.92 -17.90 -1.01
N ALA A 27 -0.67 -16.62 -0.87
CA ALA A 27 0.26 -16.14 0.15
C ALA A 27 -0.26 -16.62 1.51
N ASP A 28 0.62 -17.20 2.32
CA ASP A 28 0.24 -17.68 3.66
C ASP A 28 -0.13 -16.51 4.60
N SER A 29 0.27 -15.32 4.26
CA SER A 29 -0.05 -14.09 5.00
C SER A 29 -0.05 -12.87 4.09
N VAL A 30 -0.75 -11.81 4.53
CA VAL A 30 -0.76 -10.48 3.91
C VAL A 30 -0.25 -9.47 4.92
N ASN A 31 0.75 -8.68 4.52
CA ASN A 31 1.37 -7.66 5.36
C ASN A 31 0.71 -6.29 5.07
N VAL A 32 0.10 -5.69 6.08
CA VAL A 32 -0.68 -4.45 5.94
C VAL A 32 -0.07 -3.35 6.80
N ALA A 33 0.28 -2.23 6.18
CA ALA A 33 0.66 -1.01 6.87
C ALA A 33 -0.57 -0.23 7.31
N PHE A 34 -0.53 0.39 8.48
CA PHE A 34 -1.61 1.22 9.01
C PHE A 34 -1.07 2.33 9.92
N PHE A 35 -1.94 3.28 10.27
CA PHE A 35 -1.68 4.29 11.29
C PHE A 35 -2.45 3.95 12.56
N LEU A 36 -1.75 3.76 13.67
CA LEU A 36 -2.36 3.42 14.95
C LEU A 36 -3.20 4.58 15.50
N GLU A 37 -2.72 5.81 15.34
CA GLU A 37 -3.34 7.03 15.85
C GLU A 37 -4.57 7.50 15.06
N TRP A 38 -4.87 6.90 13.92
CA TRP A 38 -6.04 7.22 13.12
C TRP A 38 -7.21 6.30 13.48
N ALA A 39 -8.28 6.88 13.99
CA ALA A 39 -9.51 6.18 14.37
C ALA A 39 -10.37 5.81 13.14
N THR A 40 -9.80 5.02 12.23
CA THR A 40 -10.46 4.54 11.03
C THR A 40 -11.19 3.21 11.27
N PRO A 41 -12.25 2.87 10.48
CA PRO A 41 -13.04 1.65 10.70
C PRO A 41 -12.25 0.35 10.70
N ASN A 42 -11.10 0.31 10.00
CA ASN A 42 -10.23 -0.87 9.96
C ASN A 42 -9.64 -1.24 11.33
N GLN A 43 -9.56 -0.31 12.28
CA GLN A 43 -9.04 -0.61 13.62
C GLN A 43 -9.87 -1.66 14.34
N ILE A 44 -11.22 -1.58 14.23
CA ILE A 44 -12.13 -2.58 14.77
C ILE A 44 -11.97 -3.89 14.01
N ALA A 45 -12.05 -3.85 12.68
CA ALA A 45 -11.95 -5.04 11.83
C ALA A 45 -10.60 -5.77 12.01
N LYS A 46 -9.51 -5.02 12.29
CA LYS A 46 -8.20 -5.59 12.64
C LYS A 46 -8.25 -6.36 13.95
N VAL A 47 -8.83 -5.78 15.01
CA VAL A 47 -8.94 -6.42 16.33
C VAL A 47 -9.80 -7.68 16.26
N ASP A 48 -10.91 -7.62 15.55
CA ASP A 48 -11.87 -8.71 15.39
C ASP A 48 -11.44 -9.74 14.33
N LYS A 49 -10.26 -9.58 13.72
CA LYS A 49 -9.72 -10.46 12.66
C LYS A 49 -10.71 -10.71 11.51
N VAL A 50 -11.46 -9.69 11.14
CA VAL A 50 -12.46 -9.77 10.06
C VAL A 50 -11.78 -10.06 8.72
N TYR A 51 -10.64 -9.42 8.45
CA TYR A 51 -9.90 -9.62 7.21
C TYR A 51 -9.26 -11.01 7.13
N ASP A 52 -8.69 -11.49 8.24
CA ASP A 52 -8.13 -12.85 8.33
C ASP A 52 -9.20 -13.89 7.98
N SER A 53 -10.37 -13.75 8.58
CA SER A 53 -11.50 -14.65 8.36
C SER A 53 -12.06 -14.58 6.94
N ALA A 54 -12.14 -13.35 6.36
CA ALA A 54 -12.70 -13.15 5.03
C ALA A 54 -11.77 -13.63 3.91
N MET A 55 -10.46 -13.52 4.12
CA MET A 55 -9.45 -13.86 3.12
C MET A 55 -8.90 -15.28 3.31
N GLY A 56 -9.09 -15.88 4.48
CA GLY A 56 -8.57 -17.21 4.81
C GLY A 56 -7.04 -17.24 4.95
N VAL A 57 -6.41 -16.11 5.26
CA VAL A 57 -4.96 -15.97 5.46
C VAL A 57 -4.67 -15.12 6.69
N ASP A 58 -3.47 -15.23 7.25
CA ASP A 58 -3.04 -14.39 8.37
C ASP A 58 -2.77 -12.96 7.88
N VAL A 59 -3.40 -11.96 8.50
CA VAL A 59 -3.19 -10.54 8.18
C VAL A 59 -2.29 -9.90 9.23
N LYS A 60 -1.07 -9.59 8.83
CA LYS A 60 -0.05 -8.98 9.70
C LYS A 60 -0.07 -7.47 9.58
N TRP A 61 -0.29 -6.79 10.69
CA TRP A 61 -0.41 -5.34 10.74
C TRP A 61 0.84 -4.69 11.29
N THR A 62 1.41 -3.75 10.54
CA THR A 62 2.59 -2.96 10.95
C THR A 62 2.21 -1.49 11.01
N ASN A 63 2.45 -0.87 12.17
CA ASN A 63 2.22 0.56 12.37
C ASN A 63 3.34 1.38 11.75
N PHE A 64 2.98 2.46 11.07
CA PHE A 64 3.90 3.45 10.52
C PHE A 64 3.53 4.86 11.00
N SER A 65 4.49 5.76 10.99
CA SER A 65 4.28 7.16 11.38
C SER A 65 3.96 8.08 10.20
N THR A 66 4.33 7.70 8.96
CA THR A 66 4.08 8.51 7.76
C THR A 66 3.73 7.64 6.55
N GLY A 67 3.00 8.22 5.59
CA GLY A 67 2.70 7.56 4.31
C GLY A 67 3.94 7.32 3.44
N VAL A 68 4.99 8.13 3.60
CA VAL A 68 6.28 7.92 2.92
C VAL A 68 6.91 6.62 3.37
N GLN A 69 6.98 6.38 4.69
CA GLN A 69 7.51 5.11 5.24
C GLN A 69 6.70 3.90 4.77
N MET A 70 5.37 4.03 4.66
CA MET A 70 4.54 2.96 4.08
C MET A 70 4.93 2.66 2.63
N THR A 71 5.14 3.72 1.82
CA THR A 71 5.57 3.57 0.43
C THR A 71 6.93 2.89 0.33
N GLU A 72 7.90 3.30 1.14
CA GLU A 72 9.24 2.71 1.19
C GLU A 72 9.17 1.21 1.53
N ALA A 73 8.37 0.84 2.53
CA ALA A 73 8.17 -0.56 2.91
C ALA A 73 7.46 -1.38 1.81
N MET A 74 6.51 -0.78 1.07
CA MET A 74 5.89 -1.42 -0.10
C MET A 74 6.89 -1.65 -1.22
N LEU A 75 7.76 -0.66 -1.51
CA LEU A 75 8.79 -0.78 -2.54
C LEU A 75 9.88 -1.79 -2.16
N ALA A 76 10.15 -1.96 -0.87
CA ALA A 76 11.06 -2.98 -0.35
C ALA A 76 10.45 -4.40 -0.40
N GLY A 77 9.13 -4.53 -0.58
CA GLY A 77 8.42 -5.81 -0.57
C GLY A 77 8.04 -6.30 0.82
N ASP A 78 8.19 -5.47 1.85
CA ASP A 78 7.85 -5.82 3.24
C ASP A 78 6.34 -5.67 3.51
N ILE A 79 5.65 -4.85 2.73
CA ILE A 79 4.22 -4.51 2.86
C ILE A 79 3.51 -4.72 1.53
N ASP A 80 2.40 -5.44 1.57
CA ASP A 80 1.55 -5.72 0.42
C ASP A 80 0.47 -4.65 0.23
N ILE A 81 -0.09 -4.13 1.34
CA ILE A 81 -1.18 -3.16 1.34
C ILE A 81 -0.88 -2.03 2.34
N ALA A 82 -0.93 -0.77 1.88
CA ALA A 82 -0.91 0.39 2.75
C ALA A 82 -2.34 0.88 2.97
N TYR A 83 -2.86 0.75 4.19
CA TYR A 83 -4.20 1.19 4.55
C TYR A 83 -4.18 2.64 5.03
N SER A 84 -5.05 3.46 4.43
CA SER A 84 -5.21 4.89 4.78
C SER A 84 -3.98 5.76 4.51
N GLN A 85 -3.13 5.39 3.55
CA GLN A 85 -2.06 6.27 3.09
C GLN A 85 -2.66 7.58 2.54
N GLY A 86 -2.11 8.72 2.93
CA GLY A 86 -2.56 10.03 2.46
C GLY A 86 -2.36 10.22 0.95
N LEU A 87 -3.22 11.04 0.34
CA LEU A 87 -3.18 11.27 -1.11
C LEU A 87 -1.86 11.90 -1.58
N ALA A 88 -1.32 12.90 -0.85
CA ALA A 88 -0.09 13.57 -1.24
C ALA A 88 1.12 12.62 -1.32
N PRO A 89 1.46 11.81 -0.29
CA PRO A 89 2.54 10.85 -0.41
C PRO A 89 2.30 9.79 -1.50
N PHE A 90 1.06 9.37 -1.72
CA PHE A 90 0.72 8.45 -2.81
C PHE A 90 1.00 9.06 -4.19
N VAL A 91 0.51 10.28 -4.45
CA VAL A 91 0.71 10.98 -5.73
C VAL A 91 2.20 11.23 -5.99
N THR A 92 2.94 11.66 -4.97
CA THR A 92 4.39 11.87 -5.06
C THR A 92 5.11 10.56 -5.45
N ALA A 93 4.75 9.45 -4.84
CA ALA A 93 5.33 8.15 -5.16
C ALA A 93 5.04 7.74 -6.62
N ILE A 94 3.81 7.90 -7.10
CA ILE A 94 3.45 7.60 -8.49
C ILE A 94 4.21 8.49 -9.48
N GLN A 95 4.36 9.79 -9.19
CA GLN A 95 5.14 10.70 -10.02
C GLN A 95 6.62 10.31 -10.10
N GLN A 96 7.14 9.67 -9.08
CA GLN A 96 8.49 9.10 -9.05
C GLN A 96 8.60 7.71 -9.67
N GLY A 97 7.51 7.18 -10.23
CA GLY A 97 7.48 5.91 -10.93
C GLY A 97 7.27 4.68 -10.03
N ALA A 98 6.81 4.87 -8.79
CA ALA A 98 6.50 3.75 -7.89
C ALA A 98 5.39 2.86 -8.49
N PRO A 99 5.58 1.53 -8.58
CA PRO A 99 4.62 0.61 -9.17
C PRO A 99 3.48 0.24 -8.20
N ILE A 100 2.90 1.23 -7.54
CA ILE A 100 1.80 1.06 -6.58
C ILE A 100 0.48 1.54 -7.20
N LYS A 101 -0.64 1.07 -6.68
CA LYS A 101 -1.98 1.41 -7.17
C LYS A 101 -2.91 1.73 -6.01
N MET A 102 -3.74 2.74 -6.17
CA MET A 102 -4.87 2.97 -5.28
C MET A 102 -6.03 2.04 -5.69
N VAL A 103 -6.47 1.21 -4.78
CA VAL A 103 -7.56 0.24 -5.01
C VAL A 103 -8.88 0.67 -4.36
N SER A 104 -8.82 1.54 -3.35
CA SER A 104 -9.99 2.04 -2.65
C SER A 104 -9.69 3.35 -1.93
N ILE A 105 -10.73 4.11 -1.64
CA ILE A 105 -10.69 5.25 -0.71
C ILE A 105 -11.21 4.75 0.63
N ALA A 106 -10.34 4.67 1.62
CA ALA A 106 -10.68 4.15 2.94
C ALA A 106 -11.49 5.15 3.78
N VAL A 107 -11.17 6.45 3.65
CA VAL A 107 -11.75 7.54 4.43
C VAL A 107 -11.74 8.83 3.59
N ILE A 108 -12.81 9.60 3.69
CA ILE A 108 -12.86 10.99 3.26
C ILE A 108 -13.08 11.83 4.52
N TYR A 109 -12.23 12.83 4.73
CA TYR A 109 -12.42 13.80 5.81
C TYR A 109 -12.23 15.22 5.28
N GLU A 110 -12.97 16.17 5.84
CA GLU A 110 -13.06 17.54 5.33
C GLU A 110 -12.28 18.55 6.18
N ALA A 111 -11.78 18.14 7.34
CA ALA A 111 -11.10 19.03 8.28
C ALA A 111 -9.59 18.79 8.27
N ASN A 112 -8.83 19.85 8.01
CA ASN A 112 -7.40 19.93 8.35
C ASN A 112 -7.29 20.81 9.59
N ASP A 113 -7.03 20.20 10.74
CA ASP A 113 -6.94 20.91 12.00
C ASP A 113 -5.51 21.43 12.22
N CYS A 114 -5.40 22.72 12.53
CA CYS A 114 -4.17 23.33 12.99
C CYS A 114 -4.27 23.63 14.47
N PHE A 115 -3.24 23.27 15.24
CA PHE A 115 -3.14 23.59 16.64
C PHE A 115 -2.16 24.75 16.82
N VAL A 116 -2.60 25.79 17.53
CA VAL A 116 -1.74 26.91 17.89
C VAL A 116 -1.48 26.92 19.38
N LYS A 117 -0.30 27.40 19.79
CA LYS A 117 0.05 27.53 21.21
C LYS A 117 -0.94 28.47 21.90
N ASN A 118 -1.42 28.07 23.08
CA ASN A 118 -2.27 28.92 23.90
C ASN A 118 -1.62 30.26 24.17
N GLY A 119 -2.42 31.34 24.16
CA GLY A 119 -1.97 32.70 24.45
C GLY A 119 -1.49 33.51 23.23
N LEU A 120 -1.47 32.91 22.00
CA LEU A 120 -1.16 33.65 20.78
C LEU A 120 -2.37 34.45 20.24
N GLY A 121 -3.57 34.16 20.69
CA GLY A 121 -4.79 34.85 20.23
C GLY A 121 -5.17 34.52 18.78
N ILE A 122 -4.51 33.55 18.14
CA ILE A 122 -4.76 33.14 16.76
C ILE A 122 -5.95 32.19 16.73
N THR A 123 -6.88 32.45 15.80
CA THR A 123 -8.07 31.67 15.54
C THR A 123 -8.26 31.53 14.03
N SER A 124 -9.27 30.77 13.59
CA SER A 124 -9.62 30.70 12.17
C SER A 124 -9.99 32.05 11.56
N ALA A 125 -10.48 33.00 12.37
CA ALA A 125 -10.90 34.34 11.90
C ALA A 125 -9.71 35.27 11.61
N ASN A 126 -8.55 35.02 12.21
CA ASN A 126 -7.33 35.82 12.03
C ASN A 126 -6.12 34.91 11.69
N ALA A 127 -6.35 33.85 10.94
CA ALA A 127 -5.31 32.88 10.56
C ALA A 127 -4.13 33.51 9.81
N SER A 128 -4.31 34.68 9.16
CA SER A 128 -3.22 35.44 8.53
C SER A 128 -2.12 35.86 9.50
N GLU A 129 -2.40 35.90 10.81
CA GLU A 129 -1.38 36.14 11.84
C GLU A 129 -0.38 34.99 12.01
N LEU A 130 -0.59 33.86 11.32
CA LEU A 130 0.40 32.79 11.20
C LEU A 130 1.56 33.19 10.28
N GLU A 131 1.38 34.17 9.42
CA GLU A 131 2.45 34.66 8.54
C GLU A 131 3.71 35.04 9.33
N GLY A 132 4.85 34.54 8.92
CA GLY A 132 6.13 34.75 9.61
C GLY A 132 6.31 33.94 10.91
N LYS A 133 5.37 33.07 11.27
CA LYS A 133 5.53 32.15 12.42
C LYS A 133 6.19 30.85 11.97
N THR A 134 6.85 30.19 12.92
CA THR A 134 7.37 28.84 12.72
C THR A 134 6.25 27.82 12.87
N VAL A 135 6.05 26.99 11.86
CA VAL A 135 5.06 25.91 11.84
C VAL A 135 5.78 24.56 11.80
N ALA A 136 5.29 23.61 12.53
CA ALA A 136 5.78 22.24 12.51
C ALA A 136 4.78 21.34 11.77
N VAL A 137 5.25 20.68 10.72
CA VAL A 137 4.47 19.68 9.97
C VAL A 137 5.34 18.45 9.69
N PRO A 138 4.76 17.24 9.63
CA PRO A 138 5.48 16.08 9.11
C PRO A 138 5.70 16.24 7.60
N LEU A 139 6.95 16.20 7.16
CA LEU A 139 7.30 16.39 5.75
C LEU A 139 6.66 15.32 4.84
N ASN A 140 6.32 15.71 3.62
CA ASN A 140 5.72 14.87 2.58
C ASN A 140 4.40 14.22 3.00
N THR A 141 3.65 14.85 3.88
CA THR A 141 2.31 14.42 4.30
C THR A 141 1.23 15.33 3.72
N MET A 142 -0.05 15.00 3.99
CA MET A 142 -1.15 15.88 3.64
C MET A 142 -1.07 17.23 4.38
N ALA A 143 -0.57 17.25 5.60
CA ALA A 143 -0.39 18.49 6.37
C ALA A 143 0.66 19.41 5.73
N ASP A 144 1.78 18.84 5.26
CA ASP A 144 2.83 19.56 4.54
C ASP A 144 2.32 20.14 3.20
N PHE A 145 1.50 19.37 2.51
CA PHE A 145 0.89 19.81 1.25
C PHE A 145 -0.15 20.91 1.45
N ALA A 146 -0.88 20.91 2.56
CA ALA A 146 -1.95 21.89 2.85
C ALA A 146 -1.42 23.22 3.37
N PHE A 147 -0.16 23.30 3.80
CA PHE A 147 0.51 24.48 4.31
C PHE A 147 1.34 25.17 3.24
#